data_e91b2b36e3530588330fe381ff43a4dc
#
_entry.id   e91b2b36e3530588330fe381ff43a4dc
#
_cell.length_a   1.000
_cell.length_b   1.000
_cell.length_c   1.000
_cell.angle_alpha   90.00
_cell.angle_beta   90.00
_cell.angle_gamma   90.00
#
_symmetry.space_group_name_H-M   'P 1'
#
loop_
_entity.id
_entity.type
_entity.pdbx_description
1 polymer ?
#
loop_
_entity_poly.entity_id
_entity_poly.type
_entity_poly.pdbx_seq_one_letter_code
_entity_poly.pdbx_strand_id
1 'polypeptide(L)'
;MSEPLKEFSTSVLASDIYPYGPHLDAQIDFRLADPTSSLVDWVITNPPFDHSHEFLEMAMKIARKGVAFLVRLAWLESQSRYHALWTQTPPTVVAAFTERLPMCLGGWDPKLSTATAYAWYIWVRDEDGKWPCVQHQPFFIPTFLIPPGCRETLTSETDFILARRYVPGWISPTERRKLEKLQERSVPLLAAE
;
A
#
# COMPACT_ATOMS: atom_id res chain seq x y z
N MET A 1 0.77 3.22 7.55
CA MET A 1 1.75 3.77 6.57
C MET A 1 2.25 5.14 7.01
N SER A 2 1.39 6.09 7.37
CA SER A 2 1.78 7.47 7.74
C SER A 2 2.73 7.55 8.94
N GLU A 3 2.50 6.79 10.00
CA GLU A 3 3.32 6.88 11.21
C GLU A 3 4.82 6.58 10.98
N PRO A 4 5.21 5.47 10.31
CA PRO A 4 6.62 5.25 10.00
C PRO A 4 7.23 6.32 9.10
N LEU A 5 6.45 6.96 8.23
CA LEU A 5 6.97 8.02 7.35
C LEU A 5 7.36 9.29 8.11
N LYS A 6 6.80 9.52 9.29
CA LYS A 6 7.16 10.68 10.15
C LYS A 6 8.62 10.63 10.62
N GLU A 7 9.23 9.45 10.65
CA GLU A 7 10.65 9.29 11.00
C GLU A 7 11.59 9.78 9.89
N PHE A 8 11.11 9.80 8.64
CA PHE A 8 11.92 10.11 7.45
C PHE A 8 11.50 11.40 6.74
N SER A 9 10.45 12.06 7.21
CA SER A 9 9.87 13.23 6.56
C SER A 9 9.64 14.36 7.55
N THR A 10 9.87 15.59 7.13
CA THR A 10 9.64 16.79 7.95
C THR A 10 8.15 16.97 8.28
N SER A 11 7.28 16.56 7.37
CA SER A 11 5.83 16.64 7.53
C SER A 11 5.18 15.49 6.76
N VAL A 12 4.15 14.89 7.35
CA VAL A 12 3.34 13.85 6.71
C VAL A 12 1.88 14.26 6.85
N LEU A 13 1.20 14.41 5.73
CA LEU A 13 -0.25 14.60 5.66
C LEU A 13 -0.91 13.24 5.38
N ALA A 14 -1.67 12.72 6.32
CA ALA A 14 -2.39 11.46 6.18
C ALA A 14 -3.86 11.70 5.83
N SER A 15 -4.33 11.12 4.73
CA SER A 15 -5.73 11.19 4.32
C SER A 15 -6.26 9.83 3.90
N ASP A 16 -7.56 9.62 4.10
CA ASP A 16 -8.30 8.44 3.63
C ASP A 16 -9.76 8.82 3.43
N ILE A 17 -10.49 8.06 2.61
CA ILE A 17 -11.94 8.22 2.46
C ILE A 17 -12.71 7.72 3.70
N TYR A 18 -12.11 6.76 4.45
CA TYR A 18 -12.68 6.20 5.66
C TYR A 18 -12.01 6.77 6.91
N PRO A 19 -12.77 7.02 7.97
CA PRO A 19 -12.22 7.55 9.23
C PRO A 19 -11.58 6.43 10.07
N TYR A 20 -10.44 5.92 9.66
CA TYR A 20 -9.72 4.85 10.37
C TYR A 20 -9.13 5.25 11.72
N GLY A 21 -9.38 6.46 12.20
CA GLY A 21 -8.99 6.89 13.53
C GLY A 21 -8.32 8.27 13.58
N PRO A 22 -7.76 8.64 14.74
CA PRO A 22 -7.27 9.99 15.00
C PRO A 22 -5.95 10.35 14.26
N HIS A 23 -5.44 9.45 13.44
CA HIS A 23 -4.18 9.65 12.69
C HIS A 23 -4.38 10.28 11.32
N LEU A 24 -5.63 10.49 10.90
CA LEU A 24 -5.94 11.15 9.65
C LEU A 24 -6.00 12.66 9.88
N ASP A 25 -5.26 13.39 9.05
CA ASP A 25 -5.32 14.85 9.01
C ASP A 25 -6.52 15.33 8.19
N ALA A 26 -6.97 14.50 7.23
CA ALA A 26 -8.13 14.79 6.40
C ALA A 26 -8.89 13.51 6.02
N GLN A 27 -10.24 13.60 6.04
CA GLN A 27 -11.11 12.60 5.43
C GLN A 27 -11.54 13.09 4.07
N ILE A 28 -10.95 12.53 3.01
CA ILE A 28 -11.20 12.98 1.63
C ILE A 28 -11.02 11.82 0.64
N ASP A 29 -11.80 11.83 -0.42
CA ASP A 29 -11.48 11.05 -1.61
C ASP A 29 -10.26 11.68 -2.30
N PHE A 30 -9.15 10.97 -2.30
CA PHE A 30 -7.88 11.46 -2.88
C PHE A 30 -8.02 11.90 -4.35
N ARG A 31 -8.94 11.29 -5.11
CA ARG A 31 -9.20 11.64 -6.51
C ARG A 31 -9.77 13.07 -6.68
N LEU A 32 -10.34 13.61 -5.59
CA LEU A 32 -10.94 14.95 -5.54
C LEU A 32 -9.99 15.99 -4.90
N ALA A 33 -8.74 15.63 -4.62
CA ALA A 33 -7.75 16.55 -4.09
C ALA A 33 -7.54 17.72 -5.09
N ASP A 34 -7.40 18.92 -4.55
CA ASP A 34 -7.10 20.08 -5.39
C ASP A 34 -5.59 20.15 -5.68
N PRO A 35 -5.17 20.00 -6.94
CA PRO A 35 -3.75 20.03 -7.30
C PRO A 35 -3.08 21.39 -7.04
N THR A 36 -3.83 22.45 -6.89
CA THR A 36 -3.27 23.80 -6.70
C THR A 36 -2.90 24.09 -5.24
N SER A 37 -3.63 23.51 -4.30
CA SER A 37 -3.45 23.72 -2.85
C SER A 37 -2.83 22.52 -2.12
N SER A 38 -2.72 21.36 -2.77
CA SER A 38 -2.31 20.09 -2.14
C SER A 38 -0.91 19.62 -2.58
N LEU A 39 -0.02 20.53 -3.00
CA LEU A 39 1.31 20.16 -3.47
C LEU A 39 2.18 19.60 -2.35
N VAL A 40 2.70 18.38 -2.56
CA VAL A 40 3.61 17.67 -1.65
C VAL A 40 4.87 17.20 -2.41
N ASP A 41 5.94 16.88 -1.67
CA ASP A 41 7.12 16.32 -2.31
C ASP A 41 6.86 14.91 -2.83
N TRP A 42 6.22 14.07 -2.03
CA TRP A 42 5.93 12.68 -2.34
C TRP A 42 4.47 12.32 -2.06
N VAL A 43 3.90 11.49 -2.92
CA VAL A 43 2.66 10.76 -2.66
C VAL A 43 2.99 9.29 -2.46
N ILE A 44 2.71 8.77 -1.27
CA ILE A 44 2.99 7.38 -0.90
C ILE A 44 1.66 6.74 -0.46
N THR A 45 1.19 5.73 -1.18
CA THR A 45 -0.13 5.15 -0.91
C THR A 45 -0.23 3.68 -1.31
N ASN A 46 -1.22 3.00 -0.74
CA ASN A 46 -1.75 1.73 -1.22
C ASN A 46 -3.14 2.00 -1.80
N PRO A 47 -3.26 2.37 -3.08
CA PRO A 47 -4.52 2.76 -3.67
C PRO A 47 -5.47 1.55 -3.84
N PRO A 48 -6.79 1.77 -3.88
CA PRO A 48 -7.73 0.73 -4.29
C PRO A 48 -7.41 0.29 -5.72
N PHE A 49 -7.41 -1.04 -5.96
CA PHE A 49 -6.94 -1.60 -7.23
C PHE A 49 -7.77 -1.16 -8.43
N ASP A 50 -9.08 -1.00 -8.23
CA ASP A 50 -10.04 -0.63 -9.29
C ASP A 50 -9.87 0.83 -9.74
N HIS A 51 -9.31 1.69 -8.88
CA HIS A 51 -9.12 3.12 -9.14
C HIS A 51 -7.65 3.54 -9.19
N SER A 52 -6.74 2.59 -9.27
CA SER A 52 -5.29 2.86 -9.18
C SER A 52 -4.77 3.79 -10.28
N HIS A 53 -5.42 3.80 -11.46
CA HIS A 53 -5.08 4.71 -12.55
C HIS A 53 -5.41 6.18 -12.20
N GLU A 54 -6.63 6.42 -11.74
CA GLU A 54 -7.10 7.75 -11.34
C GLU A 54 -6.27 8.29 -10.16
N PHE A 55 -5.90 7.41 -9.22
CA PHE A 55 -4.99 7.75 -8.14
C PHE A 55 -3.61 8.16 -8.65
N LEU A 56 -3.07 7.45 -9.65
CA LEU A 56 -1.77 7.80 -10.23
C LEU A 56 -1.81 9.15 -10.94
N GLU A 57 -2.84 9.40 -11.73
CA GLU A 57 -3.01 10.70 -12.40
C GLU A 57 -3.08 11.86 -11.41
N MET A 58 -3.84 11.71 -10.31
CA MET A 58 -3.91 12.73 -9.28
C MET A 58 -2.59 12.86 -8.53
N ALA A 59 -1.96 11.76 -8.16
CA ALA A 59 -0.67 11.76 -7.49
C ALA A 59 0.41 12.48 -8.31
N MET A 60 0.44 12.25 -9.61
CA MET A 60 1.38 12.93 -10.51
C MET A 60 1.13 14.44 -10.66
N LYS A 61 -0.11 14.89 -10.47
CA LYS A 61 -0.44 16.34 -10.48
C LYS A 61 0.04 17.04 -9.20
N ILE A 62 -0.02 16.38 -8.04
CA ILE A 62 0.29 16.99 -6.75
C ILE A 62 1.71 16.70 -6.24
N ALA A 63 2.37 15.64 -6.72
CA ALA A 63 3.73 15.30 -6.29
C ALA A 63 4.79 16.11 -7.03
N ARG A 64 5.68 16.76 -6.28
CA ARG A 64 6.80 17.54 -6.84
C ARG A 64 8.01 16.68 -7.17
N LYS A 65 8.26 15.60 -6.42
CA LYS A 65 9.46 14.76 -6.55
C LYS A 65 9.15 13.35 -6.95
N GLY A 66 8.15 12.72 -6.34
CA GLY A 66 7.88 11.33 -6.65
C GLY A 66 6.55 10.79 -6.15
N VAL A 67 6.21 9.63 -6.68
CA VAL A 67 5.02 8.85 -6.33
C VAL A 67 5.44 7.42 -6.02
N ALA A 68 4.95 6.83 -4.95
CA ALA A 68 5.19 5.43 -4.60
C ALA A 68 3.88 4.72 -4.28
N PHE A 69 3.56 3.69 -5.06
CA PHE A 69 2.37 2.87 -4.88
C PHE A 69 2.73 1.48 -4.40
N LEU A 70 2.18 1.07 -3.26
CA LEU A 70 2.23 -0.30 -2.79
C LEU A 70 1.07 -1.09 -3.38
N VAL A 71 1.31 -1.90 -4.39
CA VAL A 71 0.28 -2.70 -5.05
C VAL A 71 0.74 -4.15 -5.27
N ARG A 72 -0.15 -5.01 -5.74
CA ARG A 72 0.20 -6.39 -6.09
C ARG A 72 1.28 -6.40 -7.17
N LEU A 73 2.22 -7.34 -7.09
CA LEU A 73 3.25 -7.50 -8.13
C LEU A 73 2.61 -7.76 -9.51
N ALA A 74 1.51 -8.49 -9.54
CA ALA A 74 0.71 -8.73 -10.76
C ALA A 74 0.09 -7.45 -11.37
N TRP A 75 0.27 -6.28 -10.74
CA TRP A 75 -0.16 -5.01 -11.33
C TRP A 75 0.62 -4.67 -12.62
N LEU A 76 1.79 -5.28 -12.84
CA LEU A 76 2.50 -5.24 -14.13
C LEU A 76 1.71 -5.88 -15.27
N GLU A 77 0.91 -6.90 -14.95
CA GLU A 77 0.14 -7.63 -15.94
C GLU A 77 -1.12 -6.82 -16.31
N SER A 78 -1.29 -6.47 -17.52
CA SER A 78 -2.55 -6.02 -18.14
C SER A 78 -2.25 -5.34 -19.47
N GLN A 79 -2.94 -5.76 -20.51
CA GLN A 79 -2.85 -5.10 -21.81
C GLN A 79 -3.32 -3.63 -21.75
N SER A 80 -4.41 -3.37 -21.01
CA SER A 80 -4.92 -2.00 -20.85
C SER A 80 -3.92 -1.10 -20.14
N ARG A 81 -3.29 -1.55 -19.05
CA ARG A 81 -2.23 -0.77 -18.36
C ARG A 81 -0.98 -0.62 -19.21
N TYR A 82 -0.62 -1.64 -19.98
CA TYR A 82 0.49 -1.54 -20.91
C TYR A 82 0.30 -0.34 -21.84
N HIS A 83 -0.83 -0.24 -22.51
CA HIS A 83 -1.11 0.84 -23.43
C HIS A 83 -1.39 2.20 -22.75
N ALA A 84 -2.08 2.20 -21.62
CA ALA A 84 -2.46 3.45 -20.95
C ALA A 84 -1.35 4.04 -20.06
N LEU A 85 -0.54 3.19 -19.42
CA LEU A 85 0.46 3.64 -18.44
C LEU A 85 1.89 3.32 -18.88
N TRP A 86 2.20 2.04 -19.13
CA TRP A 86 3.60 1.63 -19.28
C TRP A 86 4.25 2.21 -20.52
N THR A 87 3.51 2.37 -21.60
CA THR A 87 4.03 2.99 -22.83
C THR A 87 4.08 4.52 -22.75
N GLN A 88 3.48 5.13 -21.75
CA GLN A 88 3.47 6.58 -21.55
C GLN A 88 4.40 6.99 -20.42
N THR A 89 4.13 6.48 -19.23
CA THR A 89 4.82 6.88 -18.00
C THR A 89 5.11 5.62 -17.17
N PRO A 90 6.11 4.81 -17.55
CA PRO A 90 6.49 3.64 -16.76
C PRO A 90 7.04 4.06 -15.40
N PRO A 91 6.97 3.23 -14.36
CA PRO A 91 7.66 3.52 -13.12
C PRO A 91 9.17 3.58 -13.33
N THR A 92 9.84 4.45 -12.60
CA THR A 92 11.31 4.54 -12.58
C THR A 92 11.92 3.24 -12.09
N VAL A 93 11.26 2.59 -11.11
CA VAL A 93 11.70 1.31 -10.55
C VAL A 93 10.52 0.57 -9.92
N VAL A 94 10.56 -0.75 -9.95
CA VAL A 94 9.69 -1.64 -9.17
C VAL A 94 10.52 -2.29 -8.08
N ALA A 95 10.19 -2.04 -6.80
CA ALA A 95 10.83 -2.68 -5.66
C ALA A 95 9.96 -3.83 -5.15
N ALA A 96 10.30 -5.05 -5.53
CA ALA A 96 9.52 -6.24 -5.22
C ALA A 96 9.95 -6.87 -3.89
N PHE A 97 8.98 -7.17 -3.03
CA PHE A 97 9.25 -7.90 -1.80
C PHE A 97 9.53 -9.37 -2.11
N THR A 98 10.63 -9.89 -1.60
CA THR A 98 10.97 -11.32 -1.68
C THR A 98 10.26 -12.14 -0.61
N GLU A 99 9.66 -11.50 0.38
CA GLU A 99 8.80 -12.12 1.39
C GLU A 99 7.34 -11.67 1.26
N ARG A 100 6.43 -12.44 1.85
CA ARG A 100 5.00 -12.15 1.79
C ARG A 100 4.61 -11.10 2.83
N LEU A 101 3.99 -10.03 2.38
CA LEU A 101 3.44 -8.99 3.25
C LEU A 101 2.05 -9.38 3.72
N PRO A 102 1.80 -9.44 5.03
CA PRO A 102 0.46 -9.65 5.57
C PRO A 102 -0.38 -8.36 5.39
N MET A 103 -1.32 -8.41 4.46
CA MET A 103 -2.26 -7.31 4.23
C MET A 103 -3.59 -7.64 4.88
N CYS A 104 -3.99 -6.84 5.87
CA CYS A 104 -5.24 -6.98 6.59
C CYS A 104 -6.09 -5.73 6.45
N LEU A 105 -7.37 -5.89 6.21
CA LEU A 105 -8.30 -4.78 6.24
C LEU A 105 -8.54 -4.35 7.70
N GLY A 106 -8.32 -3.09 8.00
CA GLY A 106 -8.64 -2.47 9.29
C GLY A 106 -7.67 -2.74 10.43
N GLY A 107 -6.58 -3.46 10.20
CA GLY A 107 -5.59 -3.75 11.22
C GLY A 107 -4.33 -4.40 10.67
N TRP A 108 -3.48 -4.89 11.56
CA TRP A 108 -2.26 -5.59 11.19
C TRP A 108 -2.10 -6.87 12.00
N ASP A 109 -1.79 -7.98 11.31
CA ASP A 109 -1.49 -9.29 11.91
C ASP A 109 -0.14 -9.78 11.39
N PRO A 110 0.94 -9.71 12.19
CA PRO A 110 2.28 -10.12 11.79
C PRO A 110 2.40 -11.62 11.55
N LYS A 111 1.45 -12.43 12.05
CA LYS A 111 1.43 -13.89 11.86
C LYS A 111 0.64 -14.32 10.63
N LEU A 112 -0.01 -13.38 9.95
CA LEU A 112 -0.76 -13.69 8.74
C LEU A 112 0.21 -13.91 7.58
N SER A 113 -0.05 -14.95 6.81
CA SER A 113 0.57 -15.17 5.50
C SER A 113 -0.45 -14.93 4.40
N THR A 114 -0.04 -14.29 3.32
CA THR A 114 -0.88 -14.07 2.13
C THR A 114 -0.28 -14.79 0.93
N ALA A 115 -1.13 -15.24 0.00
CA ALA A 115 -0.67 -15.80 -1.26
C ALA A 115 -0.18 -14.72 -2.25
N THR A 116 -0.57 -13.47 -2.03
CA THR A 116 -0.33 -12.36 -2.95
C THR A 116 1.06 -11.75 -2.72
N ALA A 117 1.83 -11.59 -3.80
CA ALA A 117 3.06 -10.82 -3.80
C ALA A 117 2.75 -9.33 -3.98
N TYR A 118 3.50 -8.49 -3.29
CA TYR A 118 3.41 -7.03 -3.38
C TYR A 118 4.73 -6.43 -3.84
N ALA A 119 4.65 -5.23 -4.39
CA ALA A 119 5.80 -4.43 -4.77
C ALA A 119 5.46 -2.94 -4.61
N TRP A 120 6.48 -2.14 -4.40
CA TRP A 120 6.42 -0.72 -4.61
C TRP A 120 6.65 -0.40 -6.07
N TYR A 121 5.77 0.40 -6.66
CA TYR A 121 5.94 1.02 -7.96
C TYR A 121 6.27 2.48 -7.74
N ILE A 122 7.44 2.90 -8.18
CA ILE A 122 8.00 4.20 -7.81
C ILE A 122 8.27 5.00 -9.07
N TRP A 123 7.70 6.19 -9.15
CA TRP A 123 7.96 7.21 -10.16
C TRP A 123 8.73 8.35 -9.52
N VAL A 124 9.82 8.75 -10.12
CA VAL A 124 10.65 9.88 -9.67
C VAL A 124 10.76 10.85 -10.82
N ARG A 125 10.54 12.13 -10.54
CA ARG A 125 10.81 13.19 -11.53
C ARG A 125 12.31 13.31 -11.75
N ASP A 126 12.70 13.59 -12.97
CA ASP A 126 14.08 13.90 -13.31
C ASP A 126 14.51 15.30 -12.82
N GLU A 127 15.74 15.68 -13.10
CA GLU A 127 16.32 16.99 -12.72
C GLU A 127 15.56 18.17 -13.35
N ASP A 128 14.92 17.96 -14.50
CA ASP A 128 14.07 18.94 -15.17
C ASP A 128 12.63 18.96 -14.63
N GLY A 129 12.31 18.14 -13.63
CA GLY A 129 10.98 18.00 -13.05
C GLY A 129 9.99 17.23 -13.91
N LYS A 130 10.46 16.43 -14.88
CA LYS A 130 9.61 15.62 -15.76
C LYS A 130 9.41 14.22 -15.21
N TRP A 131 8.23 13.67 -15.45
CA TRP A 131 7.95 12.26 -15.17
C TRP A 131 8.66 11.34 -16.17
N PRO A 132 9.01 10.08 -15.77
CA PRO A 132 9.53 9.09 -16.70
C PRO A 132 8.63 8.97 -17.93
N CYS A 133 9.24 8.89 -19.09
CA CYS A 133 8.53 8.65 -20.34
C CYS A 133 9.28 7.65 -21.21
N VAL A 134 8.54 6.89 -22.01
CA VAL A 134 9.12 5.97 -22.98
C VAL A 134 9.55 6.75 -24.23
N GLN A 135 10.84 6.69 -24.55
CA GLN A 135 11.39 7.29 -25.76
C GLN A 135 11.45 6.30 -26.93
N HIS A 136 11.68 5.02 -26.61
CA HIS A 136 11.85 3.97 -27.62
C HIS A 136 11.22 2.66 -27.15
N GLN A 137 10.80 1.84 -28.11
CA GLN A 137 10.30 0.47 -27.89
C GLN A 137 11.34 -0.54 -28.42
N PRO A 138 11.59 -1.68 -27.76
CA PRO A 138 11.07 -2.05 -26.44
C PRO A 138 11.75 -1.27 -25.32
N PHE A 139 11.09 -1.14 -24.18
CA PHE A 139 11.64 -0.53 -22.97
C PHE A 139 11.70 -1.56 -21.83
N PHE A 140 12.45 -1.25 -20.78
CA PHE A 140 12.50 -2.05 -19.56
C PHE A 140 12.21 -1.20 -18.34
N ILE A 141 11.69 -1.85 -17.31
CA ILE A 141 11.46 -1.25 -16.00
C ILE A 141 12.46 -1.88 -15.03
N PRO A 142 13.40 -1.10 -14.46
CA PRO A 142 14.33 -1.61 -13.46
C PRO A 142 13.58 -2.25 -12.29
N THR A 143 14.04 -3.43 -11.86
CA THR A 143 13.46 -4.12 -10.69
C THR A 143 14.51 -4.26 -9.61
N PHE A 144 14.16 -3.78 -8.41
CA PHE A 144 14.92 -3.96 -7.18
C PHE A 144 14.25 -5.02 -6.31
N LEU A 145 15.05 -5.92 -5.72
CA LEU A 145 14.53 -6.92 -4.80
C LEU A 145 14.75 -6.48 -3.36
N ILE A 146 13.66 -6.30 -2.62
CA ILE A 146 13.71 -6.04 -1.19
C ILE A 146 14.01 -7.38 -0.49
N PRO A 147 15.14 -7.48 0.24
CA PRO A 147 15.57 -8.75 0.85
C PRO A 147 14.58 -9.23 1.90
N PRO A 148 14.53 -10.55 2.18
CA PRO A 148 13.74 -11.07 3.27
C PRO A 148 14.28 -10.61 4.63
N GLY A 149 13.43 -10.61 5.66
CA GLY A 149 13.79 -10.19 7.02
C GLY A 149 13.66 -8.68 7.26
N CYS A 150 13.36 -7.88 6.24
CA CYS A 150 13.11 -6.44 6.42
C CYS A 150 11.95 -6.18 7.38
N ARG A 151 10.91 -7.00 7.33
CA ARG A 151 9.76 -6.88 8.23
C ARG A 151 10.17 -7.03 9.69
N GLU A 152 10.92 -8.08 10.02
CA GLU A 152 11.38 -8.36 11.37
C GLU A 152 12.35 -7.28 11.88
N THR A 153 13.24 -6.82 11.01
CA THR A 153 14.23 -5.79 11.36
C THR A 153 13.61 -4.43 11.59
N LEU A 154 12.59 -4.07 10.81
CA LEU A 154 11.98 -2.73 10.83
C LEU A 154 10.74 -2.65 11.73
N THR A 155 10.20 -3.78 12.19
CA THR A 155 9.05 -3.78 13.11
C THR A 155 9.50 -3.49 14.54
N SER A 156 8.92 -2.45 15.14
CA SER A 156 9.15 -2.04 16.52
C SER A 156 7.99 -2.45 17.44
N GLU A 157 8.20 -2.41 18.75
CA GLU A 157 7.12 -2.66 19.72
C GLU A 157 5.98 -1.62 19.60
N THR A 158 6.31 -0.40 19.23
CA THR A 158 5.32 0.66 19.02
C THR A 158 4.36 0.36 17.88
N ASP A 159 4.79 -0.37 16.85
CA ASP A 159 3.94 -0.77 15.72
C ASP A 159 2.81 -1.71 16.16
N PHE A 160 3.07 -2.61 17.12
CA PHE A 160 2.02 -3.47 17.68
C PHE A 160 0.98 -2.68 18.46
N ILE A 161 1.37 -1.60 19.12
CA ILE A 161 0.46 -0.70 19.84
C ILE A 161 -0.38 0.11 18.84
N LEU A 162 0.26 0.64 17.81
CA LEU A 162 -0.40 1.39 16.75
C LEU A 162 -1.41 0.53 15.99
N ALA A 163 -1.04 -0.68 15.63
CA ALA A 163 -1.89 -1.62 14.89
C ALA A 163 -3.22 -1.91 15.60
N ARG A 164 -3.26 -1.90 16.93
CA ARG A 164 -4.46 -2.14 17.73
C ARG A 164 -5.41 -0.94 17.82
N ARG A 165 -4.96 0.25 17.42
CA ARG A 165 -5.73 1.49 17.59
C ARG A 165 -6.60 1.85 16.39
N TYR A 166 -6.37 1.23 15.22
CA TYR A 166 -6.99 1.68 13.98
C TYR A 166 -8.48 1.38 13.87
N VAL A 167 -8.93 0.22 14.36
CA VAL A 167 -10.35 -0.16 14.33
C VAL A 167 -10.75 -0.72 15.69
N PRO A 168 -11.61 -0.04 16.45
CA PRO A 168 -12.12 -0.57 17.71
C PRO A 168 -12.80 -1.93 17.52
N GLY A 169 -12.43 -2.91 18.34
CA GLY A 169 -12.97 -4.27 18.24
C GLY A 169 -12.42 -5.12 17.08
N TRP A 170 -11.42 -4.64 16.36
CA TRP A 170 -10.78 -5.42 15.31
C TRP A 170 -10.12 -6.68 15.90
N ILE A 171 -10.42 -7.83 15.29
CA ILE A 171 -9.83 -9.12 15.63
C ILE A 171 -9.03 -9.59 14.43
N SER A 172 -7.77 -9.98 14.64
CA SER A 172 -6.91 -10.43 13.56
C SER A 172 -7.47 -11.70 12.90
N PRO A 173 -7.22 -11.92 11.60
CA PRO A 173 -7.62 -13.17 10.95
C PRO A 173 -7.07 -14.42 11.65
N THR A 174 -5.89 -14.32 12.23
CA THR A 174 -5.27 -15.42 13.00
C THR A 174 -6.03 -15.69 14.31
N GLU A 175 -6.42 -14.65 15.04
CA GLU A 175 -7.23 -14.77 16.25
C GLU A 175 -8.64 -15.26 15.95
N ARG A 176 -9.27 -14.77 14.88
CA ARG A 176 -10.60 -15.21 14.44
C ARG A 176 -10.62 -16.71 14.17
N ARG A 177 -9.64 -17.23 13.41
CA ARG A 177 -9.51 -18.68 13.16
C ARG A 177 -9.33 -19.50 14.44
N LYS A 178 -8.65 -18.96 15.46
CA LYS A 178 -8.52 -19.63 16.76
C LYS A 178 -9.85 -19.68 17.50
N LEU A 179 -10.59 -18.59 17.50
CA LEU A 179 -11.94 -18.52 18.13
C LEU A 179 -12.92 -19.47 17.45
N GLU A 180 -12.93 -19.51 16.11
CA GLU A 180 -13.75 -20.45 15.34
C GLU A 180 -13.46 -21.91 15.70
N LYS A 181 -12.17 -22.29 15.73
CA LYS A 181 -11.77 -23.65 16.14
C LYS A 181 -12.12 -23.99 17.60
N LEU A 182 -12.11 -23.00 18.49
CA LEU A 182 -12.54 -23.22 19.88
C LEU A 182 -14.05 -23.41 19.98
N GLN A 183 -14.82 -22.65 19.20
CA GLN A 183 -16.28 -22.80 19.12
C GLN A 183 -16.67 -24.15 18.52
N GLU A 184 -16.03 -24.60 17.45
CA GLU A 184 -16.25 -25.94 16.86
C GLU A 184 -15.98 -27.08 17.85
N ARG A 185 -14.95 -26.93 18.71
CA ARG A 185 -14.62 -27.92 19.75
C ARG A 185 -15.57 -27.91 20.95
N SER A 186 -16.28 -26.80 21.17
CA SER A 186 -17.21 -26.63 22.29
C SER A 186 -18.66 -26.99 21.94
N VAL A 187 -18.94 -27.32 20.67
CA VAL A 187 -20.25 -27.90 20.29
C VAL A 187 -20.25 -29.38 20.71
N PRO A 188 -21.07 -29.81 21.69
CA PRO A 188 -21.15 -31.21 22.03
C PRO A 188 -21.68 -32.03 20.83
N LEU A 189 -21.10 -33.20 20.64
CA LEU A 189 -21.63 -34.25 19.74
C LEU A 189 -23.01 -34.73 20.28
N LEU A 190 -24.02 -33.91 20.11
CA LEU A 190 -25.43 -34.26 20.36
C LEU A 190 -26.13 -34.30 19.00
N ALA A 191 -25.98 -35.40 18.29
CA ALA A 191 -26.94 -35.94 17.32
C ALA A 191 -26.30 -37.15 16.58
N ALA A 192 -26.27 -38.26 17.25
CA ALA A 192 -26.24 -39.55 16.62
C ALA A 192 -27.07 -40.50 17.48
N GLU A 193 -28.37 -40.41 17.36
CA GLU A 193 -29.34 -41.46 17.64
C GLU A 193 -30.29 -41.56 16.45
#